data_1787b166e6cdef84b0877542f40701bb
#
_entry.id   1787b166e6cdef84b0877542f40701bb
#
_cell.length_a   1.000
_cell.length_b   1.000
_cell.length_c   1.000
_cell.angle_alpha   90.00
_cell.angle_beta   90.00
_cell.angle_gamma   90.00
#
_symmetry.space_group_name_H-M   'P 1'
#
loop_
_entity.id
_entity.type
_entity.pdbx_description
1 polymer ?
#
loop_
_entity_poly.entity_id
_entity_poly.type
_entity_poly.pdbx_seq_one_letter_code
_entity_poly.pdbx_strand_id
1 'polypeptide(L)'
;MVLDIQEINKMKLLREYYELCEGGVCQDLLTEEERRFVAAGGMYLTGKLQQANTQNGNGRIYPYNVLVREVKNYQKLVKESRALGELDHPDDSVINLKNASHLVTSIWMDGDTVMGKVKVLDTPSGKVLKSLVESGVKLGISSRGMGSVDNRNGQTIVQDDFQLICFDFVSEPSTPEAFMVKEAKQYNNKVFTKADRINRLLNEVLKDE
;
A
#
# COMPACT_ATOMS: atom_id res chain seq x y z
N MET A 1 0.08 -23.77 -25.68
CA MET A 1 -1.36 -23.47 -25.62
C MET A 1 -1.48 -22.00 -26.01
N VAL A 2 -1.90 -21.71 -27.24
CA VAL A 2 -2.04 -20.35 -27.75
C VAL A 2 -3.40 -19.86 -27.26
N LEU A 3 -3.41 -18.82 -26.42
CA LEU A 3 -4.64 -18.18 -25.97
C LEU A 3 -5.37 -17.60 -27.19
N ASP A 4 -6.66 -17.80 -27.27
CA ASP A 4 -7.51 -17.30 -28.35
C ASP A 4 -7.51 -15.76 -28.29
N ILE A 5 -7.35 -15.12 -29.45
CA ILE A 5 -7.36 -13.64 -29.60
C ILE A 5 -8.68 -13.03 -29.06
N GLN A 6 -9.78 -13.79 -29.06
CA GLN A 6 -11.04 -13.34 -28.48
C GLN A 6 -11.04 -13.32 -26.94
N GLU A 7 -10.22 -14.14 -26.26
CA GLU A 7 -10.05 -14.09 -24.79
C GLU A 7 -9.17 -12.94 -24.38
N ILE A 8 -8.13 -12.61 -25.15
CA ILE A 8 -7.25 -11.47 -24.87
C ILE A 8 -8.03 -10.15 -24.92
N ASN A 9 -9.01 -10.01 -25.81
CA ASN A 9 -9.85 -8.82 -25.91
C ASN A 9 -10.86 -8.62 -24.77
N LYS A 10 -11.06 -9.62 -23.90
CA LYS A 10 -11.92 -9.52 -22.70
C LYS A 10 -11.16 -9.10 -21.46
N MET A 11 -9.82 -9.22 -21.45
CA MET A 11 -8.99 -8.79 -20.33
C MET A 11 -8.87 -7.28 -20.35
N LYS A 12 -9.31 -6.64 -19.26
CA LYS A 12 -9.22 -5.19 -19.08
C LYS A 12 -8.14 -4.89 -18.04
N LEU A 13 -7.45 -3.77 -18.22
CA LEU A 13 -6.58 -3.23 -17.19
C LEU A 13 -7.46 -2.72 -16.04
N LEU A 14 -7.29 -3.31 -14.86
CA LEU A 14 -8.01 -2.92 -13.65
C LEU A 14 -7.07 -2.13 -12.75
N ARG A 15 -7.52 -0.95 -12.33
CA ARG A 15 -6.79 0.00 -11.49
C ARG A 15 -7.66 0.35 -10.28
N GLU A 16 -7.11 0.22 -9.10
CA GLU A 16 -7.81 0.44 -7.85
C GLU A 16 -6.99 1.30 -6.90
N TYR A 17 -7.68 2.15 -6.16
CA TYR A 17 -7.12 3.15 -5.27
C TYR A 17 -7.56 2.86 -3.83
N TYR A 18 -6.62 2.82 -2.90
CA TYR A 18 -6.89 2.60 -1.47
C TYR A 18 -6.10 3.59 -0.61
N GLU A 19 -6.71 4.05 0.46
CA GLU A 19 -6.06 4.83 1.50
C GLU A 19 -5.41 3.93 2.55
N LEU A 20 -4.27 4.35 3.09
CA LEU A 20 -3.55 3.60 4.10
C LEU A 20 -3.63 4.27 5.48
N CYS A 21 -4.12 3.49 6.42
CA CYS A 21 -4.19 3.69 7.88
C CYS A 21 -4.22 5.11 8.44
N GLU A 22 -5.35 5.51 8.96
CA GLU A 22 -5.47 6.56 9.95
C GLU A 22 -4.78 6.09 11.26
N GLY A 23 -3.63 6.69 11.61
CA GLY A 23 -3.02 6.57 12.93
C GLY A 23 -2.18 5.32 13.23
N GLY A 24 -1.88 4.48 12.26
CA GLY A 24 -1.12 3.25 12.48
C GLY A 24 0.38 3.41 12.27
N VAL A 25 1.11 3.81 13.28
CA VAL A 25 2.58 3.68 13.30
C VAL A 25 2.94 2.23 13.61
N CYS A 26 3.19 1.43 12.57
CA CYS A 26 3.73 0.09 12.72
C CYS A 26 5.25 0.12 12.95
N GLN A 27 5.70 0.73 14.03
CA GLN A 27 7.12 0.80 14.40
C GLN A 27 7.75 -0.59 14.64
N ASP A 28 6.94 -1.58 14.99
CA ASP A 28 7.38 -2.95 15.26
C ASP A 28 7.63 -3.78 13.98
N LEU A 29 7.27 -3.26 12.81
CA LEU A 29 7.41 -3.98 11.53
C LEU A 29 8.77 -3.75 10.83
N LEU A 30 9.63 -2.86 11.33
CA LEU A 30 10.96 -2.64 10.76
C LEU A 30 11.98 -3.62 11.33
N THR A 31 12.68 -4.33 10.46
CA THR A 31 13.88 -5.09 10.82
C THR A 31 15.02 -4.13 11.22
N GLU A 32 16.07 -4.67 11.85
CA GLU A 32 17.25 -3.88 12.21
C GLU A 32 17.92 -3.23 11.00
N GLU A 33 17.97 -3.92 9.87
CA GLU A 33 18.51 -3.39 8.61
C GLU A 33 17.65 -2.23 8.07
N GLU A 34 16.33 -2.38 8.09
CA GLU A 34 15.39 -1.34 7.67
C GLU A 34 15.48 -0.10 8.57
N ARG A 35 15.65 -0.29 9.89
CA ARG A 35 15.90 0.81 10.84
C ARG A 35 17.17 1.56 10.51
N ARG A 36 18.25 0.86 10.16
CA ARG A 36 19.52 1.50 9.72
C ARG A 36 19.33 2.29 8.43
N PHE A 37 18.58 1.74 7.46
CA PHE A 37 18.27 2.43 6.22
C PHE A 37 17.48 3.73 6.49
N VAL A 38 16.45 3.69 7.33
CA VAL A 38 15.68 4.88 7.74
C VAL A 38 16.55 5.88 8.49
N ALA A 39 17.44 5.40 9.39
CA ALA A 39 18.39 6.27 10.11
C ALA A 39 19.38 6.98 9.17
N ALA A 40 19.72 6.36 8.02
CA ALA A 40 20.55 6.97 6.97
C ALA A 40 19.77 7.89 6.02
N GLY A 41 18.51 8.18 6.32
CA GLY A 41 17.65 9.06 5.51
C GLY A 41 16.80 8.34 4.48
N GLY A 42 16.77 7.01 4.47
CA GLY A 42 15.84 6.23 3.67
C GLY A 42 14.40 6.35 4.17
N MET A 43 13.45 5.82 3.41
CA MET A 43 12.03 5.88 3.77
C MET A 43 11.35 4.53 3.51
N TYR A 44 10.59 4.08 4.49
CA TYR A 44 9.59 3.03 4.37
C TYR A 44 8.21 3.61 4.64
N LEU A 45 7.21 3.10 3.93
CA LEU A 45 5.80 3.42 4.12
C LEU A 45 5.04 2.11 4.31
N THR A 46 4.11 2.08 5.24
CA THR A 46 3.33 0.88 5.55
C THR A 46 1.86 1.22 5.58
N GLY A 47 1.04 0.25 5.16
CA GLY A 47 -0.38 0.37 5.29
C GLY A 47 -1.21 -0.50 4.36
N LYS A 48 -2.48 -0.13 4.15
CA LYS A 48 -3.47 -0.84 3.34
C LYS A 48 -3.18 -0.67 1.86
N LEU A 49 -3.08 -1.78 1.14
CA LEU A 49 -2.88 -1.81 -0.31
C LEU A 49 -4.18 -2.08 -1.09
N GLN A 50 -5.08 -2.90 -0.52
CA GLN A 50 -6.35 -3.26 -1.14
C GLN A 50 -7.34 -3.82 -0.12
N GLN A 51 -8.63 -3.93 -0.49
CA GLN A 51 -9.70 -4.46 0.36
C GLN A 51 -10.51 -5.51 -0.40
N ALA A 52 -10.73 -6.68 0.23
CA ALA A 52 -11.62 -7.70 -0.30
C ALA A 52 -13.08 -7.42 0.04
N ASN A 53 -13.99 -8.02 -0.70
CA ASN A 53 -15.44 -8.08 -0.44
C ASN A 53 -16.14 -6.71 -0.27
N THR A 54 -15.43 -5.61 -0.50
CA THR A 54 -15.95 -4.26 -0.39
C THR A 54 -15.94 -3.57 -1.74
N GLN A 55 -17.01 -2.87 -2.06
CA GLN A 55 -17.07 -2.07 -3.28
C GLN A 55 -16.16 -0.85 -3.13
N ASN A 56 -15.24 -0.70 -4.07
CA ASN A 56 -14.30 0.42 -4.10
C ASN A 56 -14.86 1.61 -4.89
N GLY A 57 -14.10 2.71 -4.95
CA GLY A 57 -14.51 3.93 -5.65
C GLY A 57 -14.72 3.77 -7.16
N ASN A 58 -14.17 2.72 -7.79
CA ASN A 58 -14.44 2.36 -9.18
C ASN A 58 -15.67 1.44 -9.34
N GLY A 59 -16.42 1.20 -8.27
CA GLY A 59 -17.60 0.34 -8.26
C GLY A 59 -17.29 -1.16 -8.32
N ARG A 60 -16.02 -1.58 -8.15
CA ARG A 60 -15.59 -2.96 -8.25
C ARG A 60 -15.48 -3.63 -6.90
N ILE A 61 -15.80 -4.91 -6.87
CA ILE A 61 -15.63 -5.80 -5.70
C ILE A 61 -14.62 -6.87 -6.07
N TYR A 62 -13.59 -7.02 -5.26
CA TYR A 62 -12.60 -8.08 -5.35
C TYR A 62 -12.96 -9.20 -4.38
N PRO A 63 -13.29 -10.42 -4.83
CA PRO A 63 -13.54 -11.54 -3.93
C PRO A 63 -12.30 -11.88 -3.10
N TYR A 64 -12.52 -12.28 -1.85
CA TYR A 64 -11.44 -12.61 -0.91
C TYR A 64 -10.48 -13.69 -1.44
N ASN A 65 -11.02 -14.76 -2.02
CA ASN A 65 -10.23 -15.85 -2.61
C ASN A 65 -9.31 -15.37 -3.74
N VAL A 66 -9.76 -14.41 -4.55
CA VAL A 66 -8.98 -13.82 -5.65
C VAL A 66 -7.80 -13.04 -5.05
N LEU A 67 -8.04 -12.18 -4.05
CA LEU A 67 -6.97 -11.40 -3.43
C LEU A 67 -5.98 -12.28 -2.66
N VAL A 68 -6.43 -13.28 -1.91
CA VAL A 68 -5.53 -14.22 -1.20
C VAL A 68 -4.61 -14.92 -2.18
N ARG A 69 -5.14 -15.40 -3.31
CA ARG A 69 -4.33 -16.03 -4.37
C ARG A 69 -3.30 -15.04 -4.92
N GLU A 70 -3.73 -13.82 -5.26
CA GLU A 70 -2.84 -12.83 -5.86
C GLU A 70 -1.78 -12.32 -4.87
N VAL A 71 -2.11 -12.13 -3.60
CA VAL A 71 -1.12 -11.83 -2.55
C VAL A 71 -0.07 -12.92 -2.47
N LYS A 72 -0.47 -14.21 -2.48
CA LYS A 72 0.46 -15.34 -2.49
C LYS A 72 1.34 -15.37 -3.74
N ASN A 73 0.79 -15.06 -4.91
CA ASN A 73 1.55 -14.96 -6.16
C ASN A 73 2.54 -13.80 -6.10
N TYR A 74 2.10 -12.63 -5.63
CA TYR A 74 2.89 -11.42 -5.54
C TYR A 74 4.06 -11.54 -4.54
N GLN A 75 3.92 -12.35 -3.49
CA GLN A 75 5.01 -12.66 -2.56
C GLN A 75 6.26 -13.25 -3.23
N LYS A 76 6.12 -13.88 -4.41
CA LYS A 76 7.28 -14.35 -5.18
C LYS A 76 8.10 -13.16 -5.69
N LEU A 77 7.43 -12.14 -6.23
CA LEU A 77 8.09 -10.91 -6.68
C LEU A 77 8.75 -10.16 -5.52
N VAL A 78 8.10 -10.14 -4.35
CA VAL A 78 8.68 -9.55 -3.14
C VAL A 78 9.95 -10.27 -2.74
N LYS A 79 9.95 -11.61 -2.67
CA LYS A 79 11.14 -12.44 -2.33
C LYS A 79 12.29 -12.26 -3.31
N GLU A 80 11.98 -12.04 -4.58
CA GLU A 80 12.95 -11.82 -5.64
C GLU A 80 13.38 -10.35 -5.78
N SER A 81 12.89 -9.45 -4.91
CA SER A 81 13.11 -8.00 -4.97
C SER A 81 12.71 -7.40 -6.34
N ARG A 82 11.62 -7.87 -6.92
CA ARG A 82 11.08 -7.47 -8.23
C ARG A 82 9.72 -6.77 -8.14
N ALA A 83 9.14 -6.65 -6.94
CA ALA A 83 7.84 -6.05 -6.70
C ALA A 83 7.87 -4.52 -6.78
N LEU A 84 8.29 -3.98 -7.95
CA LEU A 84 8.37 -2.55 -8.22
C LEU A 84 6.98 -1.94 -8.40
N GLY A 85 6.87 -0.64 -8.07
CA GLY A 85 5.72 0.20 -8.39
C GLY A 85 6.15 1.57 -8.87
N GLU A 86 5.25 2.24 -9.57
CA GLU A 86 5.51 3.53 -10.21
C GLU A 86 4.94 4.69 -9.38
N LEU A 87 5.45 5.88 -9.65
CA LEU A 87 4.81 7.13 -9.25
C LEU A 87 3.89 7.53 -10.39
N ASP A 88 2.61 7.76 -10.03
CA ASP A 88 1.50 7.92 -10.95
C ASP A 88 1.09 6.61 -11.67
N HIS A 89 -0.10 6.62 -12.26
CA HIS A 89 -0.75 5.40 -12.75
C HIS A 89 -0.78 5.40 -14.28
N PRO A 90 0.17 4.71 -14.94
CA PRO A 90 0.16 4.66 -16.41
C PRO A 90 -0.99 3.78 -16.93
N ASP A 91 -1.36 3.98 -18.20
CA ASP A 91 -2.35 3.14 -18.89
C ASP A 91 -1.76 1.81 -19.39
N ASP A 92 -0.51 1.53 -19.06
CA ASP A 92 0.23 0.33 -19.49
C ASP A 92 0.18 -0.78 -18.45
N SER A 93 0.17 -2.04 -18.91
CA SER A 93 0.31 -3.23 -18.07
C SER A 93 1.76 -3.56 -17.71
N VAL A 94 2.73 -2.92 -18.35
CA VAL A 94 4.17 -3.12 -18.11
C VAL A 94 4.71 -2.00 -17.23
N ILE A 95 5.51 -2.37 -16.22
CA ILE A 95 6.16 -1.40 -15.33
C ILE A 95 7.25 -0.66 -16.11
N ASN A 96 7.16 0.67 -16.16
CA ASN A 96 8.19 1.52 -16.72
C ASN A 96 9.26 1.81 -15.66
N LEU A 97 10.45 1.25 -15.85
CA LEU A 97 11.55 1.39 -14.88
C LEU A 97 11.99 2.85 -14.68
N LYS A 98 11.74 3.75 -15.63
CA LYS A 98 12.04 5.20 -15.47
C LYS A 98 11.13 5.85 -14.43
N ASN A 99 9.91 5.33 -14.27
CA ASN A 99 8.92 5.83 -13.33
C ASN A 99 8.92 5.06 -12.00
N ALA A 100 9.73 3.99 -11.87
CA ALA A 100 9.81 3.21 -10.65
C ALA A 100 10.21 4.09 -9.46
N SER A 101 9.34 4.17 -8.46
CA SER A 101 9.49 5.03 -7.28
C SER A 101 9.72 4.24 -6.00
N HIS A 102 9.25 3.00 -5.95
CA HIS A 102 9.28 2.18 -4.75
C HIS A 102 9.32 0.68 -5.06
N LEU A 103 9.62 -0.08 -4.01
CA LEU A 103 9.64 -1.54 -4.01
C LEU A 103 8.76 -2.04 -2.87
N VAL A 104 7.80 -2.89 -3.13
CA VAL A 104 7.04 -3.60 -2.08
C VAL A 104 7.95 -4.63 -1.44
N THR A 105 8.21 -4.48 -0.14
CA THR A 105 9.11 -5.36 0.63
C THR A 105 8.38 -6.39 1.48
N SER A 106 7.10 -6.14 1.76
CA SER A 106 6.21 -7.10 2.44
C SER A 106 4.77 -6.90 1.98
N ILE A 107 4.03 -8.00 1.88
CA ILE A 107 2.60 -8.02 1.59
C ILE A 107 1.94 -9.18 2.33
N TRP A 108 0.81 -8.93 2.98
CA TRP A 108 0.06 -9.94 3.72
C TRP A 108 -1.44 -9.62 3.79
N MET A 109 -2.24 -10.62 4.16
CA MET A 109 -3.65 -10.42 4.48
C MET A 109 -3.81 -10.12 5.97
N ASP A 110 -4.65 -9.13 6.29
CA ASP A 110 -5.15 -8.84 7.63
C ASP A 110 -6.69 -8.82 7.56
N GLY A 111 -7.32 -9.93 7.89
CA GLY A 111 -8.74 -10.16 7.58
C GLY A 111 -8.99 -9.99 6.08
N ASP A 112 -9.95 -9.14 5.72
CA ASP A 112 -10.29 -8.80 4.33
C ASP A 112 -9.38 -7.73 3.71
N THR A 113 -8.40 -7.23 4.47
CA THR A 113 -7.49 -6.16 4.02
C THR A 113 -6.17 -6.74 3.54
N VAL A 114 -5.71 -6.28 2.37
CA VAL A 114 -4.34 -6.49 1.92
C VAL A 114 -3.48 -5.38 2.50
N MET A 115 -2.54 -5.74 3.34
CA MET A 115 -1.57 -4.82 3.94
C MET A 115 -0.21 -4.96 3.26
N GLY A 116 0.58 -3.90 3.27
CA GLY A 116 1.92 -3.96 2.71
C GLY A 116 2.87 -2.92 3.27
N LYS A 117 4.15 -3.20 3.06
CA LYS A 117 5.27 -2.29 3.36
C LYS A 117 6.05 -2.04 2.09
N VAL A 118 6.36 -0.77 1.83
CA VAL A 118 7.11 -0.35 0.64
C VAL A 118 8.35 0.43 1.05
N LYS A 119 9.44 0.18 0.33
CA LYS A 119 10.70 0.92 0.40
C LYS A 119 10.71 1.96 -0.71
N VAL A 120 10.86 3.23 -0.37
CA VAL A 120 11.08 4.28 -1.37
C VAL A 120 12.49 4.17 -1.94
N LEU A 121 12.60 4.15 -3.27
CA LEU A 121 13.86 3.97 -3.99
C LEU A 121 14.58 5.30 -4.22
N ASP A 122 15.89 5.26 -4.37
CA ASP A 122 16.71 6.43 -4.74
C ASP A 122 16.74 6.65 -6.27
N THR A 123 15.56 6.57 -6.90
CA THR A 123 15.31 6.90 -8.30
C THR A 123 14.80 8.34 -8.43
N PRO A 124 14.78 8.95 -9.61
CA PRO A 124 14.16 10.26 -9.79
C PRO A 124 12.72 10.31 -9.29
N SER A 125 11.88 9.34 -9.65
CA SER A 125 10.49 9.23 -9.20
C SER A 125 10.38 8.94 -7.70
N GLY A 126 11.28 8.14 -7.14
CA GLY A 126 11.33 7.90 -5.70
C GLY A 126 11.74 9.14 -4.89
N LYS A 127 12.62 9.99 -5.43
CA LYS A 127 12.95 11.29 -4.81
C LYS A 127 11.75 12.24 -4.80
N VAL A 128 10.98 12.28 -5.89
CA VAL A 128 9.72 13.05 -5.94
C VAL A 128 8.73 12.51 -4.91
N LEU A 129 8.49 11.20 -4.87
CA LEU A 129 7.64 10.55 -3.88
C LEU A 129 8.05 10.92 -2.45
N LYS A 130 9.34 10.78 -2.14
CA LYS A 130 9.90 11.10 -0.82
C LYS A 130 9.66 12.56 -0.45
N SER A 131 9.93 13.48 -1.37
CA SER A 131 9.75 14.93 -1.16
C SER A 131 8.28 15.27 -0.88
N LEU A 132 7.33 14.68 -1.62
CA LEU A 132 5.91 14.88 -1.40
C LEU A 132 5.48 14.40 -0.01
N VAL A 133 5.89 13.20 0.39
CA VAL A 133 5.58 12.65 1.72
C VAL A 133 6.21 13.49 2.83
N GLU A 134 7.45 13.94 2.67
CA GLU A 134 8.14 14.79 3.64
C GLU A 134 7.51 16.20 3.75
N SER A 135 6.89 16.66 2.68
CA SER A 135 6.12 17.91 2.65
C SER A 135 4.70 17.77 3.23
N GLY A 136 4.34 16.59 3.72
CA GLY A 136 3.01 16.33 4.30
C GLY A 136 1.91 16.09 3.28
N VAL A 137 2.25 15.86 2.00
CA VAL A 137 1.26 15.48 0.98
C VAL A 137 0.77 14.08 1.28
N LYS A 138 -0.55 13.91 1.37
CA LYS A 138 -1.17 12.61 1.49
C LYS A 138 -1.24 11.97 0.11
N LEU A 139 -0.63 10.80 -0.03
CA LEU A 139 -0.62 10.02 -1.25
C LEU A 139 -1.32 8.69 -1.03
N GLY A 140 -2.16 8.30 -1.98
CA GLY A 140 -2.80 7.01 -2.02
C GLY A 140 -1.92 5.96 -2.70
N ILE A 141 -2.30 4.71 -2.54
CA ILE A 141 -1.73 3.59 -3.29
C ILE A 141 -2.83 2.88 -4.06
N SER A 142 -2.52 2.39 -5.24
CA SER A 142 -3.48 1.79 -6.16
C SER A 142 -2.94 0.48 -6.69
N SER A 143 -3.77 -0.56 -6.73
CA SER A 143 -3.41 -1.80 -7.41
C SER A 143 -3.65 -1.68 -8.92
N ARG A 144 -2.70 -2.17 -9.71
CA ARG A 144 -2.80 -2.35 -11.15
C ARG A 144 -2.76 -3.83 -11.47
N GLY A 145 -3.72 -4.29 -12.26
CA GLY A 145 -3.84 -5.68 -12.64
C GLY A 145 -4.66 -5.86 -13.90
N MET A 146 -4.69 -7.07 -14.42
CA MET A 146 -5.48 -7.47 -15.56
C MET A 146 -6.47 -8.57 -15.17
N GLY A 147 -7.67 -8.51 -15.70
CA GLY A 147 -8.69 -9.52 -15.46
C GLY A 147 -10.03 -9.11 -16.05
N SER A 148 -10.96 -10.04 -16.03
CA SER A 148 -12.35 -9.80 -16.43
C SER A 148 -13.21 -9.38 -15.23
N VAL A 149 -14.33 -8.73 -15.53
CA VAL A 149 -15.35 -8.36 -14.55
C VAL A 149 -16.71 -8.85 -15.00
N ASP A 150 -17.54 -9.22 -14.05
CA ASP A 150 -18.94 -9.59 -14.28
C ASP A 150 -19.86 -8.64 -13.52
N ASN A 151 -20.94 -8.20 -14.17
CA ASN A 151 -21.95 -7.35 -13.57
C ASN A 151 -23.10 -8.19 -13.05
N ARG A 152 -23.22 -8.31 -11.72
CA ARG A 152 -24.29 -9.04 -11.05
C ARG A 152 -25.04 -8.12 -10.11
N ASN A 153 -26.36 -8.00 -10.31
CA ASN A 153 -27.24 -7.19 -9.44
C ASN A 153 -26.75 -5.74 -9.23
N GLY A 154 -26.19 -5.12 -10.26
CA GLY A 154 -25.67 -3.76 -10.19
C GLY A 154 -24.28 -3.63 -9.55
N GLN A 155 -23.63 -4.74 -9.21
CA GLN A 155 -22.26 -4.77 -8.69
C GLN A 155 -21.30 -5.32 -9.75
N THR A 156 -20.12 -4.70 -9.87
CA THR A 156 -19.06 -5.15 -10.77
C THR A 156 -18.09 -6.04 -9.98
N ILE A 157 -18.11 -7.34 -10.23
CA ILE A 157 -17.31 -8.32 -9.50
C ILE A 157 -16.12 -8.76 -10.36
N VAL A 158 -14.92 -8.63 -9.81
CA VAL A 158 -13.67 -9.09 -10.44
C VAL A 158 -13.64 -10.62 -10.45
N GLN A 159 -13.26 -11.20 -11.59
CA GLN A 159 -13.30 -12.64 -11.80
C GLN A 159 -11.98 -13.33 -11.43
N ASP A 160 -12.01 -14.67 -11.44
CA ASP A 160 -10.87 -15.51 -11.04
C ASP A 160 -9.66 -15.44 -11.99
N ASP A 161 -9.80 -14.85 -13.17
CA ASP A 161 -8.71 -14.61 -14.12
C ASP A 161 -7.88 -13.36 -13.76
N PHE A 162 -8.24 -12.64 -12.69
CA PHE A 162 -7.49 -11.47 -12.24
C PHE A 162 -6.03 -11.81 -11.91
N GLN A 163 -5.13 -10.97 -12.41
CA GLN A 163 -3.68 -11.04 -12.18
C GLN A 163 -3.19 -9.67 -11.68
N LEU A 164 -2.66 -9.64 -10.48
CA LEU A 164 -2.05 -8.45 -9.88
C LEU A 164 -0.67 -8.20 -10.52
N ILE A 165 -0.47 -7.00 -11.05
CA ILE A 165 0.79 -6.57 -11.67
C ILE A 165 1.65 -5.82 -10.67
N CYS A 166 1.13 -4.75 -10.05
CA CYS A 166 1.85 -3.91 -9.11
C CYS A 166 0.91 -3.07 -8.26
N PHE A 167 1.51 -2.30 -7.37
CA PHE A 167 0.87 -1.20 -6.65
C PHE A 167 1.61 0.09 -7.00
N ASP A 168 0.88 1.16 -7.33
CA ASP A 168 1.43 2.45 -7.73
C ASP A 168 1.00 3.55 -6.76
N PHE A 169 1.86 4.57 -6.56
CA PHE A 169 1.46 5.76 -5.80
C PHE A 169 0.70 6.74 -6.66
N VAL A 170 -0.39 7.28 -6.14
CA VAL A 170 -1.32 8.18 -6.84
C VAL A 170 -1.75 9.36 -5.96
N SER A 171 -2.16 10.46 -6.60
CA SER A 171 -2.62 11.67 -5.90
C SER A 171 -4.02 11.51 -5.30
N GLU A 172 -4.92 10.80 -6.00
CA GLU A 172 -6.31 10.58 -5.58
C GLU A 172 -6.65 9.10 -5.61
N PRO A 173 -6.74 8.46 -4.42
CA PRO A 173 -7.22 7.09 -4.31
C PRO A 173 -8.73 7.03 -4.49
N SER A 174 -9.24 6.06 -5.24
CA SER A 174 -10.67 5.86 -5.44
C SER A 174 -11.38 5.21 -4.25
N THR A 175 -10.66 4.84 -3.21
CA THR A 175 -11.24 4.31 -1.97
C THR A 175 -11.02 5.28 -0.82
N PRO A 176 -12.05 5.61 -0.03
CA PRO A 176 -11.89 6.35 1.22
C PRO A 176 -10.94 5.61 2.16
N GLU A 177 -9.92 6.31 2.72
CA GLU A 177 -9.03 5.84 3.80
C GLU A 177 -7.77 5.03 3.39
N ALA A 178 -7.23 5.13 2.17
CA ALA A 178 -5.96 4.49 1.82
C ALA A 178 -4.78 5.49 1.70
N PHE A 179 -4.25 5.99 2.84
CA PHE A 179 -3.02 6.80 2.86
C PHE A 179 -1.82 6.03 3.41
N MET A 180 -0.64 6.24 2.79
CA MET A 180 0.62 5.69 3.30
C MET A 180 1.18 6.54 4.43
N VAL A 181 1.55 5.89 5.54
CA VAL A 181 2.17 6.53 6.69
C VAL A 181 3.68 6.30 6.65
N LYS A 182 4.45 7.39 6.82
CA LYS A 182 5.90 7.34 6.94
C LYS A 182 6.29 6.63 8.22
N GLU A 183 7.10 5.60 8.12
CA GLU A 183 7.76 4.99 9.26
C GLU A 183 8.81 5.96 9.79
N ALA A 184 8.55 6.55 10.96
CA ALA A 184 9.40 7.59 11.52
C ALA A 184 10.61 7.01 12.24
N LYS A 185 11.75 7.74 12.17
CA LYS A 185 12.87 7.60 13.09
C LYS A 185 12.33 7.72 14.51
N GLN A 186 12.58 6.73 15.37
CA GLN A 186 12.30 6.86 16.80
C GLN A 186 13.08 8.06 17.36
N TYR A 187 12.49 9.23 17.37
CA TYR A 187 12.74 10.12 18.48
C TYR A 187 12.13 9.44 19.69
N ASN A 188 12.85 9.36 20.81
CA ASN A 188 12.39 8.83 22.09
C ASN A 188 11.15 9.62 22.60
N ASN A 189 10.09 9.64 21.83
CA ASN A 189 8.78 9.97 22.30
C ASN A 189 8.28 8.69 22.96
N LYS A 190 8.55 8.57 24.28
CA LYS A 190 7.77 7.65 25.11
C LYS A 190 6.34 7.75 24.61
N VAL A 191 5.82 6.66 24.09
CA VAL A 191 4.39 6.52 23.84
C VAL A 191 3.77 6.75 25.22
N PHE A 192 3.16 7.90 25.44
CA PHE A 192 2.50 8.21 26.71
C PHE A 192 1.34 7.25 26.84
N THR A 193 1.57 6.18 27.57
CA THR A 193 0.53 5.24 27.96
C THR A 193 -0.52 5.98 28.81
N LYS A 194 -1.68 5.38 28.99
CA LYS A 194 -2.68 5.93 29.90
C LYS A 194 -2.11 6.14 31.33
N ALA A 195 -1.18 5.26 31.75
CA ALA A 195 -0.44 5.36 33.00
C ALA A 195 0.50 6.57 33.02
N ASP A 196 1.19 6.86 31.92
CA ASP A 196 2.08 8.05 31.84
C ASP A 196 1.30 9.35 31.90
N ARG A 197 0.09 9.40 31.33
CA ARG A 197 -0.81 10.57 31.45
C ARG A 197 -1.29 10.76 32.88
N ILE A 198 -1.64 9.68 33.57
CA ILE A 198 -2.06 9.73 34.99
C ILE A 198 -0.89 10.17 35.85
N ASN A 199 0.30 9.62 35.66
CA ASN A 199 1.50 10.00 36.41
C ASN A 199 1.90 11.46 36.17
N ARG A 200 1.71 12.00 34.96
CA ARG A 200 1.95 13.41 34.67
C ARG A 200 0.97 14.32 35.39
N LEU A 201 -0.33 13.98 35.38
CA LEU A 201 -1.36 14.70 36.11
C LEU A 201 -1.11 14.67 37.64
N LEU A 202 -0.73 13.51 38.20
CA LEU A 202 -0.38 13.38 39.60
C LEU A 202 0.85 14.24 39.97
N ASN A 203 1.87 14.27 39.11
CA ASN A 203 3.05 15.09 39.32
C ASN A 203 2.80 16.60 39.15
N GLU A 204 1.82 17.02 38.36
CA GLU A 204 1.39 18.42 38.29
C GLU A 204 0.65 18.83 39.57
N VAL A 205 -0.27 17.97 40.04
CA VAL A 205 -1.02 18.22 41.30
C VAL A 205 -0.09 18.27 42.53
N LEU A 206 0.97 17.42 42.57
CA LEU A 206 1.92 17.39 43.68
C LEU A 206 2.99 18.48 43.63
N LYS A 207 3.07 19.29 42.56
CA LYS A 207 3.96 20.43 42.46
C LYS A 207 3.33 21.76 42.89
N ASP A 208 2.01 21.78 43.02
CA ASP A 208 1.23 22.94 43.44
C ASP A 208 0.93 22.93 44.97
N GLU A 209 1.56 22.01 45.73
CA GLU A 209 1.68 22.03 47.19
C GLU A 209 3.12 22.42 47.63
#